data_9f2972c59ca8340a1afb1e1dd361be35
#
_entry.id   9f2972c59ca8340a1afb1e1dd361be35
#
_cell.length_a   1.000
_cell.length_b   1.000
_cell.length_c   1.000
_cell.angle_alpha   90.00
_cell.angle_beta   90.00
_cell.angle_gamma   90.00
#
_symmetry.space_group_name_H-M   'P 1'
#
loop_
_entity.id
_entity.type
_entity.pdbx_description
1 polymer ?
#
loop_
_entity_poly.entity_id
_entity_poly.type
_entity_poly.pdbx_seq_one_letter_code
_entity_poly.pdbx_strand_id
1 'polypeptide(L)'
;MHIALELEIPSDVRYIERVVEVVKHQCAQFAYPQRQCCLNIPVALSEALSNAILRGNGERANAHVQVKIDVTQYRLILEVLDEGDGFDFDECLNDPTEPANLEREDGRGLFLMTRLMDRIERFSNQGNVVRMTLRRHD
;
A
#
# COMPACT_ATOMS: atom_id res chain seq x y z
N MET A 1 0.17 -13.91 19.21
CA MET A 1 -0.73 -12.76 19.23
C MET A 1 -0.96 -12.26 17.82
N HIS A 2 -2.12 -11.69 17.58
CA HIS A 2 -2.56 -11.32 16.26
C HIS A 2 -3.44 -10.08 16.37
N ILE A 3 -3.18 -9.06 15.55
CA ILE A 3 -3.99 -7.86 15.50
C ILE A 3 -4.54 -7.69 14.09
N ALA A 4 -5.86 -7.51 14.00
CA ALA A 4 -6.54 -7.23 12.74
C ALA A 4 -7.33 -5.94 12.90
N LEU A 5 -7.09 -4.97 12.02
CA LEU A 5 -7.73 -3.66 12.03
C LEU A 5 -8.28 -3.33 10.65
N GLU A 6 -9.36 -2.56 10.63
CA GLU A 6 -9.90 -2.00 9.40
C GLU A 6 -10.03 -0.49 9.59
N LEU A 7 -9.56 0.27 8.61
CA LEU A 7 -9.67 1.72 8.60
C LEU A 7 -10.37 2.15 7.32
N GLU A 8 -11.15 3.20 7.40
CA GLU A 8 -11.76 3.83 6.23
C GLU A 8 -11.41 5.31 6.26
N ILE A 9 -10.90 5.82 5.15
CA ILE A 9 -10.52 7.22 5.04
C ILE A 9 -11.19 7.83 3.81
N PRO A 10 -11.45 9.14 3.83
CA PRO A 10 -11.82 9.84 2.60
C PRO A 10 -10.72 9.72 1.57
N SER A 11 -11.07 9.82 0.29
CA SER A 11 -10.10 9.73 -0.80
C SER A 11 -9.32 11.06 -0.91
N ASP A 12 -8.42 11.28 0.05
CA ASP A 12 -7.69 12.53 0.23
C ASP A 12 -6.29 12.21 0.74
N VAL A 13 -5.28 12.67 0.03
CA VAL A 13 -3.87 12.39 0.34
C VAL A 13 -3.45 12.88 1.73
N ARG A 14 -4.19 13.82 2.31
CA ARG A 14 -3.88 14.34 3.65
C ARG A 14 -4.01 13.28 4.74
N TYR A 15 -4.72 12.18 4.48
CA TYR A 15 -4.91 11.11 5.46
C TYR A 15 -3.84 10.02 5.40
N ILE A 16 -2.98 10.05 4.38
CA ILE A 16 -1.98 8.99 4.18
C ILE A 16 -1.06 8.86 5.39
N GLU A 17 -0.52 9.97 5.88
CA GLU A 17 0.43 9.95 6.98
C GLU A 17 -0.18 9.34 8.25
N ARG A 18 -1.45 9.63 8.53
CA ARG A 18 -2.14 9.07 9.69
C ARG A 18 -2.29 7.57 9.61
N VAL A 19 -2.63 7.06 8.43
CA VAL A 19 -2.75 5.61 8.23
C VAL A 19 -1.41 4.93 8.41
N VAL A 20 -0.36 5.52 7.83
CA VAL A 20 1.00 4.98 7.95
C VAL A 20 1.43 4.92 9.42
N GLU A 21 1.14 5.96 10.20
CA GLU A 21 1.50 5.97 11.61
C GLU A 21 0.78 4.89 12.42
N VAL A 22 -0.49 4.64 12.13
CA VAL A 22 -1.24 3.56 12.78
C VAL A 22 -0.57 2.21 12.51
N VAL A 23 -0.22 1.95 11.25
CA VAL A 23 0.40 0.67 10.88
C VAL A 23 1.78 0.52 11.53
N LYS A 24 2.59 1.57 11.50
CA LYS A 24 3.92 1.56 12.13
C LYS A 24 3.82 1.23 13.62
N HIS A 25 2.85 1.85 14.30
CA HIS A 25 2.65 1.64 15.73
C HIS A 25 2.33 0.17 16.04
N GLN A 26 1.46 -0.43 15.23
CA GLN A 26 1.11 -1.84 15.43
C GLN A 26 2.31 -2.76 15.19
N CYS A 27 3.07 -2.50 14.14
CA CYS A 27 4.25 -3.31 13.83
C CYS A 27 5.33 -3.18 14.89
N ALA A 28 5.51 -1.98 15.46
CA ALA A 28 6.47 -1.78 16.54
C ALA A 28 6.14 -2.63 17.76
N GLN A 29 4.85 -2.83 18.06
CA GLN A 29 4.42 -3.67 19.18
C GLN A 29 4.78 -5.14 18.97
N PHE A 30 4.94 -5.57 17.73
CA PHE A 30 5.37 -6.92 17.38
C PHE A 30 6.88 -7.02 17.13
N ALA A 31 7.61 -5.99 17.54
CA ALA A 31 9.07 -5.94 17.44
C ALA A 31 9.62 -6.03 16.02
N TYR A 32 8.89 -5.46 15.06
CA TYR A 32 9.41 -5.35 13.70
C TYR A 32 10.66 -4.44 13.72
N PRO A 33 11.72 -4.81 12.97
CA PRO A 33 12.94 -4.01 12.96
C PRO A 33 12.69 -2.58 12.50
N GLN A 34 13.53 -1.67 12.99
CA GLN A 34 13.42 -0.25 12.67
C GLN A 34 13.43 0.00 11.17
N ARG A 35 14.25 -0.74 10.42
CA ARG A 35 14.31 -0.60 8.97
C ARG A 35 12.94 -0.84 8.33
N GLN A 36 12.24 -1.86 8.77
CA GLN A 36 10.91 -2.16 8.22
C GLN A 36 9.89 -1.11 8.64
N CYS A 37 9.93 -0.66 9.89
CA CYS A 37 9.00 0.35 10.39
C CYS A 37 9.24 1.72 9.78
N CYS A 38 10.48 2.05 9.42
CA CYS A 38 10.84 3.39 8.93
C CYS A 38 11.04 3.46 7.42
N LEU A 39 11.16 2.34 6.73
CA LEU A 39 11.39 2.33 5.29
C LEU A 39 10.37 1.47 4.56
N ASN A 40 10.40 0.14 4.74
CA ASN A 40 9.56 -0.77 3.94
C ASN A 40 8.08 -0.43 4.07
N ILE A 41 7.61 -0.31 5.31
CA ILE A 41 6.18 -0.07 5.57
C ILE A 41 5.73 1.31 5.12
N PRO A 42 6.38 2.42 5.56
CA PRO A 42 5.91 3.75 5.17
C PRO A 42 5.93 3.99 3.67
N VAL A 43 7.00 3.59 3.00
CA VAL A 43 7.13 3.87 1.56
C VAL A 43 6.14 3.05 0.76
N ALA A 44 6.06 1.74 0.99
CA ALA A 44 5.15 0.88 0.24
C ALA A 44 3.69 1.26 0.48
N LEU A 45 3.31 1.49 1.73
CA LEU A 45 1.93 1.84 2.07
C LEU A 45 1.55 3.21 1.53
N SER A 46 2.45 4.19 1.62
CA SER A 46 2.19 5.53 1.06
C SER A 46 1.96 5.48 -0.44
N GLU A 47 2.74 4.69 -1.16
CA GLU A 47 2.57 4.53 -2.60
C GLU A 47 1.24 3.85 -2.93
N ALA A 48 0.89 2.80 -2.18
CA ALA A 48 -0.38 2.10 -2.40
C ALA A 48 -1.58 3.01 -2.13
N LEU A 49 -1.52 3.80 -1.05
CA LEU A 49 -2.59 4.74 -0.71
C LEU A 49 -2.70 5.87 -1.74
N SER A 50 -1.56 6.41 -2.16
CA SER A 50 -1.54 7.46 -3.17
C SER A 50 -2.16 6.97 -4.48
N ASN A 51 -1.80 5.75 -4.90
CA ASN A 51 -2.36 5.17 -6.11
C ASN A 51 -3.86 4.93 -5.98
N ALA A 52 -4.34 4.46 -4.83
CA ALA A 52 -5.76 4.25 -4.60
C ALA A 52 -6.54 5.56 -4.66
N ILE A 53 -6.01 6.62 -4.05
CA ILE A 53 -6.67 7.92 -4.00
C ILE A 53 -6.65 8.62 -5.37
N LEU A 54 -5.47 8.71 -5.98
CA LEU A 54 -5.29 9.52 -7.18
C LEU A 54 -5.69 8.80 -8.46
N ARG A 55 -5.43 7.51 -8.55
CA ARG A 55 -5.71 6.74 -9.76
C ARG A 55 -6.93 5.86 -9.64
N GLY A 56 -7.06 5.11 -8.55
CA GLY A 56 -8.22 4.25 -8.35
C GLY A 56 -9.50 5.04 -8.25
N ASN A 57 -9.56 5.97 -7.32
CA ASN A 57 -10.74 6.80 -7.07
C ASN A 57 -10.78 8.08 -7.91
N GLY A 58 -9.68 8.44 -8.58
CA GLY A 58 -9.63 9.63 -9.43
C GLY A 58 -9.91 10.92 -8.67
N GLU A 59 -9.50 10.99 -7.41
CA GLU A 59 -9.69 12.17 -6.53
C GLU A 59 -11.17 12.55 -6.31
N ARG A 60 -12.09 11.62 -6.48
CA ARG A 60 -13.51 11.91 -6.23
C ARG A 60 -13.74 12.19 -4.75
N ALA A 61 -14.41 13.33 -4.47
CA ALA A 61 -14.56 13.83 -3.11
C ALA A 61 -15.39 12.92 -2.20
N ASN A 62 -16.31 12.14 -2.78
CA ASN A 62 -17.20 11.26 -2.02
C ASN A 62 -16.75 9.80 -2.04
N ALA A 63 -15.60 9.51 -2.62
CA ALA A 63 -15.06 8.16 -2.61
C ALA A 63 -14.24 7.91 -1.35
N HIS A 64 -14.06 6.66 -1.00
CA HIS A 64 -13.34 6.26 0.20
C HIS A 64 -12.29 5.21 -0.13
N VAL A 65 -11.29 5.11 0.74
CA VAL A 65 -10.27 4.06 0.68
C VAL A 65 -10.36 3.28 1.97
N GLN A 66 -10.42 1.96 1.86
CA GLN A 66 -10.38 1.08 3.02
C GLN A 66 -8.98 0.47 3.13
N VAL A 67 -8.52 0.34 4.36
CA VAL A 67 -7.22 -0.29 4.64
C VAL A 67 -7.47 -1.40 5.66
N LYS A 68 -7.08 -2.61 5.29
CA LYS A 68 -7.15 -3.75 6.19
C LYS A 68 -5.73 -4.11 6.61
N ILE A 69 -5.54 -4.25 7.90
CA ILE A 69 -4.23 -4.49 8.51
C ILE A 69 -4.31 -5.80 9.29
N ASP A 70 -3.42 -6.73 8.99
CA ASP A 70 -3.35 -7.99 9.69
C ASP A 70 -1.89 -8.21 10.05
N VAL A 71 -1.57 -8.16 11.35
CA VAL A 71 -0.17 -8.24 11.78
C VAL A 71 0.00 -9.32 12.86
N THR A 72 1.05 -10.12 12.67
CA THR A 72 1.51 -11.10 13.65
C THR A 72 3.01 -10.86 13.86
N GLN A 73 3.61 -11.62 14.79
CA GLN A 73 5.06 -11.55 15.00
C GLN A 73 5.86 -12.05 13.79
N TYR A 74 5.20 -12.69 12.83
CA TYR A 74 5.86 -13.28 11.67
C TYR A 74 5.70 -12.46 10.40
N ARG A 75 4.54 -11.84 10.21
CA ARG A 75 4.23 -11.15 8.96
C ARG A 75 3.18 -10.07 9.13
N LEU A 76 3.24 -9.10 8.23
CA LEU A 76 2.24 -8.05 8.08
C LEU A 76 1.58 -8.24 6.73
N ILE A 77 0.25 -8.21 6.70
CA ILE A 77 -0.52 -8.14 5.45
C ILE A 77 -1.32 -6.84 5.46
N LEU A 78 -1.17 -6.07 4.40
CA LEU A 78 -1.91 -4.83 4.19
C LEU A 78 -2.74 -4.98 2.93
N GLU A 79 -4.01 -4.61 3.01
CA GLU A 79 -4.87 -4.52 1.84
C GLU A 79 -5.38 -3.09 1.72
N VAL A 80 -5.21 -2.50 0.54
CA VAL A 80 -5.71 -1.16 0.23
C VAL A 80 -6.78 -1.33 -0.83
N LEU A 81 -8.00 -0.88 -0.51
CA LEU A 81 -9.16 -1.05 -1.37
C LEU A 81 -9.69 0.32 -1.80
N ASP A 82 -9.85 0.50 -3.10
CA ASP A 82 -10.47 1.71 -3.64
C ASP A 82 -11.81 1.37 -4.33
N GLU A 83 -12.56 2.40 -4.71
CA GLU A 83 -13.88 2.27 -5.33
C GLU A 83 -13.84 2.53 -6.84
N GLY A 84 -12.64 2.71 -7.40
CA GLY A 84 -12.49 3.08 -8.80
C GLY A 84 -12.57 1.92 -9.76
N ASP A 85 -12.57 2.25 -11.05
CA ASP A 85 -12.51 1.26 -12.11
C ASP A 85 -11.11 0.70 -12.26
N GLY A 86 -10.13 1.39 -11.69
CA GLY A 86 -8.78 0.94 -11.61
C GLY A 86 -7.88 1.41 -12.73
N PHE A 87 -6.66 0.94 -12.66
CA PHE A 87 -5.63 1.14 -13.67
C PHE A 87 -4.94 -0.21 -13.88
N ASP A 88 -4.17 -0.33 -14.95
CA ASP A 88 -3.48 -1.59 -15.23
C ASP A 88 -2.26 -1.72 -14.33
N PHE A 89 -2.44 -2.46 -13.23
CA PHE A 89 -1.38 -2.68 -12.24
C PHE A 89 -0.20 -3.44 -12.84
N ASP A 90 -0.48 -4.48 -13.62
CA ASP A 90 0.58 -5.31 -14.20
C ASP A 90 1.46 -4.53 -15.16
N GLU A 91 0.86 -3.65 -15.95
CA GLU A 91 1.60 -2.78 -16.84
C GLU A 91 2.53 -1.84 -16.08
N CYS A 92 2.07 -1.36 -14.91
CA CYS A 92 2.85 -0.46 -14.08
C CYS A 92 4.00 -1.15 -13.34
N LEU A 93 4.05 -2.47 -13.31
CA LEU A 93 5.13 -3.22 -12.69
C LEU A 93 6.34 -3.43 -13.59
N ASN A 94 6.30 -2.94 -14.82
CA ASN A 94 7.44 -3.02 -15.73
C ASN A 94 8.63 -2.21 -15.18
N ASP A 95 9.84 -2.60 -15.63
CA ASP A 95 11.07 -1.98 -15.17
C ASP A 95 11.06 -0.46 -15.43
N PRO A 96 11.16 0.38 -14.38
CA PRO A 96 11.13 1.83 -14.54
C PRO A 96 12.40 2.39 -15.21
N THR A 97 13.46 1.57 -15.38
CA THR A 97 14.67 2.03 -16.07
C THR A 97 14.50 2.06 -17.59
N GLU A 98 13.47 1.43 -18.11
CA GLU A 98 13.18 1.52 -19.54
C GLU A 98 12.70 2.94 -19.87
N PRO A 99 13.15 3.51 -21.02
CA PRO A 99 12.81 4.90 -21.34
C PRO A 99 11.31 5.21 -21.30
N ALA A 100 10.47 4.28 -21.69
CA ALA A 100 9.02 4.47 -21.68
C ALA A 100 8.46 4.60 -20.27
N ASN A 101 9.15 4.07 -19.26
CA ASN A 101 8.69 4.05 -17.88
C ASN A 101 9.31 5.13 -17.01
N LEU A 102 10.42 5.76 -17.45
CA LEU A 102 11.10 6.77 -16.66
C LEU A 102 10.24 8.00 -16.36
N GLU A 103 9.30 8.31 -17.26
CA GLU A 103 8.41 9.45 -17.11
C GLU A 103 7.11 9.10 -16.37
N ARG A 104 6.93 7.84 -15.98
CA ARG A 104 5.72 7.36 -15.33
C ARG A 104 5.95 7.19 -13.84
N GLU A 105 5.53 8.19 -13.06
CA GLU A 105 5.69 8.13 -11.60
C GLU A 105 5.01 6.92 -10.98
N ASP A 106 3.81 6.60 -11.45
CA ASP A 106 3.06 5.45 -10.95
C ASP A 106 3.81 4.13 -11.16
N GLY A 107 4.48 3.98 -12.30
CA GLY A 107 5.29 2.80 -12.57
C GLY A 107 6.45 2.67 -11.59
N ARG A 108 7.09 3.79 -11.28
CA ARG A 108 8.20 3.79 -10.32
C ARG A 108 7.71 3.48 -8.90
N GLY A 109 6.57 4.05 -8.51
CA GLY A 109 5.99 3.78 -7.19
C GLY A 109 5.66 2.32 -7.00
N LEU A 110 5.00 1.71 -7.99
CA LEU A 110 4.64 0.30 -7.94
C LEU A 110 5.87 -0.60 -7.96
N PHE A 111 6.90 -0.22 -8.71
CA PHE A 111 8.17 -0.94 -8.72
C PHE A 111 8.82 -0.91 -7.34
N LEU A 112 8.80 0.25 -6.66
CA LEU A 112 9.33 0.37 -5.30
C LEU A 112 8.58 -0.54 -4.34
N MET A 113 7.26 -0.63 -4.46
CA MET A 113 6.47 -1.52 -3.60
C MET A 113 6.93 -2.98 -3.76
N THR A 114 7.21 -3.43 -4.98
CA THR A 114 7.68 -4.79 -5.20
C THR A 114 9.06 -5.05 -4.60
N ARG A 115 9.89 -4.01 -4.52
CA ARG A 115 11.22 -4.11 -3.93
C ARG A 115 11.19 -4.12 -2.41
N LEU A 116 10.21 -3.43 -1.82
CA LEU A 116 10.16 -3.23 -0.38
C LEU A 116 9.29 -4.26 0.35
N MET A 117 8.40 -4.93 -0.38
CA MET A 117 7.50 -5.93 0.18
C MET A 117 7.89 -7.32 -0.36
N ASP A 118 7.58 -8.35 0.40
CA ASP A 118 7.87 -9.71 -0.01
C ASP A 118 6.93 -10.21 -1.09
N ARG A 119 5.69 -9.70 -1.10
CA ARG A 119 4.69 -10.09 -2.08
C ARG A 119 3.70 -8.98 -2.29
N ILE A 120 3.29 -8.78 -3.54
CA ILE A 120 2.22 -7.86 -3.91
C ILE A 120 1.25 -8.60 -4.81
N GLU A 121 -0.03 -8.52 -4.48
CA GLU A 121 -1.10 -9.15 -5.24
C GLU A 121 -2.18 -8.10 -5.52
N ARG A 122 -2.85 -8.24 -6.64
CA ARG A 122 -3.94 -7.37 -7.03
C ARG A 122 -5.20 -8.19 -7.27
N PHE A 123 -6.32 -7.68 -6.77
CA PHE A 123 -7.63 -8.28 -7.00
C PHE A 123 -8.60 -7.21 -7.45
N SER A 124 -9.60 -7.61 -8.23
CA SER A 124 -10.73 -6.75 -8.61
C SER A 124 -11.97 -7.32 -7.94
N ASN A 125 -12.64 -6.50 -7.12
CA ASN A 125 -13.86 -6.90 -6.43
C ASN A 125 -14.64 -5.65 -6.08
N GLN A 126 -15.45 -5.15 -7.04
CA GLN A 126 -16.19 -3.90 -6.90
C GLN A 126 -15.28 -2.71 -6.65
N GLY A 127 -14.11 -2.73 -7.26
CA GLY A 127 -13.04 -1.77 -7.07
C GLY A 127 -11.72 -2.50 -7.19
N ASN A 128 -10.64 -1.87 -6.76
CA ASN A 128 -9.32 -2.48 -6.79
C ASN A 128 -8.85 -2.79 -5.38
N VAL A 129 -8.23 -3.95 -5.24
CA VAL A 129 -7.59 -4.36 -3.99
C VAL A 129 -6.12 -4.64 -4.28
N VAL A 130 -5.25 -3.97 -3.54
CA VAL A 130 -3.81 -4.27 -3.57
C VAL A 130 -3.47 -4.88 -2.22
N ARG A 131 -2.97 -6.10 -2.23
CA ARG A 131 -2.52 -6.79 -1.02
C ARG A 131 -1.01 -6.85 -1.00
N MET A 132 -0.42 -6.39 0.09
CA MET A 132 1.02 -6.38 0.29
C MET A 132 1.36 -7.24 1.51
N THR A 133 2.36 -8.10 1.36
CA THR A 133 2.82 -8.95 2.45
C THR A 133 4.27 -8.62 2.76
N LEU A 134 4.57 -8.41 4.03
CA LEU A 134 5.94 -8.17 4.52
C LEU A 134 6.23 -9.14 5.66
N ARG A 135 7.24 -9.98 5.49
CA ARG A 135 7.71 -10.86 6.57
C ARG A 135 8.61 -10.06 7.50
N ARG A 136 8.49 -10.32 8.81
CA ARG A 136 9.40 -9.69 9.75
C ARG A 136 10.80 -10.31 9.58
N HIS A 137 11.77 -9.47 9.28
CA HIS A 137 13.17 -9.88 9.14
C HIS A 137 13.99 -9.23 10.25
N ASP A 138 14.55 -10.05 11.11
CA ASP A 138 15.38 -9.57 12.20
C ASP A 138 16.79 -9.17 11.73
#